data_4111b8c9eccb7c5f6ca32ce75a0af71a
#
_entry.id   4111b8c9eccb7c5f6ca32ce75a0af71a
#
_cell.length_a   1.000
_cell.length_b   1.000
_cell.length_c   1.000
_cell.angle_alpha   90.00
_cell.angle_beta   90.00
_cell.angle_gamma   90.00
#
_symmetry.space_group_name_H-M   'P 1'
#
loop_
_entity.id
_entity.type
_entity.pdbx_description
1 polymer ?
#
loop_
_entity_poly.entity_id
_entity_poly.type
_entity_poly.pdbx_seq_one_letter_code
_entity_poly.pdbx_strand_id
1 'polypeptide(L)'
;MVADRQNAEEYRKRGEKMARYTGPVCRLCRREGLKLYLKGDRCYTDKCSIGRRNYAPGQHGQSNKKLTNYGIQLREKQKVRKYYGVLEGQFAEYYNMADKMAGKTGDNLLKLLELRFDNVIYRLGFASSRPEARQLVVHGHFTVNG
;
A
#
# COMPACT_ATOMS: atom_id res chain seq x y z
N MET A 1 -8.56 -32.88 4.32
CA MET A 1 -7.63 -32.28 5.29
C MET A 1 -6.16 -32.19 4.84
N VAL A 2 -5.74 -32.80 3.73
CA VAL A 2 -4.33 -32.71 3.22
C VAL A 2 -4.15 -31.55 2.24
N ALA A 3 -5.19 -31.18 1.47
CA ALA A 3 -5.17 -30.09 0.50
C ALA A 3 -4.95 -28.69 1.12
N ASP A 4 -5.41 -28.44 2.35
CA ASP A 4 -5.28 -27.15 3.03
C ASP A 4 -3.82 -26.84 3.49
N ARG A 5 -3.06 -27.87 3.84
CA ARG A 5 -1.66 -27.69 4.27
C ARG A 5 -0.75 -27.36 3.09
N GLN A 6 -0.95 -27.98 1.94
CA GLN A 6 -0.17 -27.71 0.73
C GLN A 6 -0.44 -26.30 0.19
N ASN A 7 -1.70 -25.86 0.21
CA ASN A 7 -2.05 -24.48 -0.12
C ASN A 7 -1.42 -23.47 0.85
N ALA A 8 -1.43 -23.75 2.14
CA ALA A 8 -0.82 -22.87 3.16
C ALA A 8 0.70 -22.76 3.00
N GLU A 9 1.39 -23.85 2.63
CA GLU A 9 2.83 -23.83 2.34
C GLU A 9 3.16 -23.10 1.04
N GLU A 10 2.34 -23.23 0.02
CA GLU A 10 2.50 -22.52 -1.24
C GLU A 10 2.24 -21.01 -1.06
N TYR A 11 1.26 -20.61 -0.24
CA TYR A 11 1.05 -19.23 0.16
C TYR A 11 2.22 -18.68 0.99
N ARG A 12 2.80 -19.47 1.88
CA ARG A 12 3.99 -19.11 2.65
C ARG A 12 5.22 -18.89 1.77
N LYS A 13 5.48 -19.77 0.81
CA LYS A 13 6.58 -19.65 -0.17
C LYS A 13 6.42 -18.44 -1.10
N ARG A 14 5.20 -18.06 -1.47
CA ARG A 14 4.93 -16.81 -2.22
C ARG A 14 5.13 -15.55 -1.38
N GLY A 15 4.89 -15.61 -0.05
CA GLY A 15 5.08 -14.50 0.89
C GLY A 15 6.53 -14.19 1.19
N GLU A 16 7.42 -15.16 1.11
CA GLU A 16 8.85 -14.97 1.44
C GLU A 16 9.62 -14.16 0.40
N LYS A 17 9.16 -14.06 -0.84
CA LYS A 17 9.95 -13.44 -1.91
C LYS A 17 9.85 -11.92 -2.04
N MET A 18 8.80 -11.23 -1.55
CA MET A 18 8.75 -9.74 -1.56
C MET A 18 7.73 -9.19 -0.56
N ALA A 19 8.14 -8.99 0.69
CA ALA A 19 7.26 -8.45 1.74
C ALA A 19 6.87 -6.97 1.55
N ARG A 20 7.55 -6.21 0.67
CA ARG A 20 7.29 -4.79 0.41
C ARG A 20 7.81 -4.33 -0.95
N TYR A 21 7.31 -3.18 -1.41
CA TYR A 21 7.87 -2.50 -2.58
C TYR A 21 9.20 -1.81 -2.19
N THR A 22 10.30 -2.17 -2.85
CA THR A 22 11.65 -1.64 -2.61
C THR A 22 12.10 -0.61 -3.65
N GLY A 23 11.32 -0.39 -4.69
CA GLY A 23 11.63 0.55 -5.77
C GLY A 23 11.42 2.02 -5.40
N PRO A 24 11.64 2.95 -6.33
CA PRO A 24 11.55 4.38 -6.09
C PRO A 24 10.10 4.84 -5.87
N VAL A 25 9.70 5.01 -4.61
CA VAL A 25 8.32 5.33 -4.18
C VAL A 25 7.76 6.64 -4.76
N CYS A 26 8.59 7.63 -5.08
CA CYS A 26 8.14 8.87 -5.72
C CYS A 26 7.52 8.64 -7.12
N ARG A 27 7.88 7.56 -7.80
CA ARG A 27 7.22 7.16 -9.07
C ARG A 27 5.78 6.73 -8.84
N LEU A 28 5.48 6.16 -7.67
CA LEU A 28 4.12 5.75 -7.30
C LEU A 28 3.21 6.97 -7.16
N CYS A 29 3.65 7.99 -6.40
CA CYS A 29 2.93 9.25 -6.26
C CYS A 29 2.65 9.91 -7.61
N ARG A 30 3.69 10.04 -8.45
CA ARG A 30 3.57 10.64 -9.79
C ARG A 30 2.63 9.85 -10.70
N ARG A 31 2.59 8.53 -10.59
CA ARG A 31 1.69 7.68 -11.39
C ARG A 31 0.22 7.90 -11.01
N GLU A 32 -0.06 8.15 -9.74
CA GLU A 32 -1.42 8.41 -9.25
C GLU A 32 -1.80 9.90 -9.29
N GLY A 33 -0.84 10.79 -9.62
CA GLY A 33 -1.08 12.24 -9.73
C GLY A 33 -1.33 12.93 -8.39
N LEU A 34 -1.02 12.27 -7.25
CA LEU A 34 -1.26 12.83 -5.91
C LEU A 34 -0.18 12.43 -4.91
N LYS A 35 -0.05 13.20 -3.83
CA LYS A 35 0.89 12.90 -2.75
C LYS A 35 0.35 11.74 -1.90
N LEU A 36 1.09 10.63 -1.84
CA LEU A 36 0.79 9.47 -0.98
C LEU A 36 1.59 9.49 0.34
N TYR A 37 2.41 10.52 0.55
CA TYR A 37 3.22 10.73 1.77
C TYR A 37 4.10 9.54 2.16
N LEU A 38 4.75 8.90 1.18
CA LEU A 38 5.53 7.68 1.37
C LEU A 38 6.97 7.91 1.84
N LYS A 39 7.44 9.16 1.90
CA LYS A 39 8.79 9.54 2.31
C LYS A 39 8.84 10.51 3.51
N GLY A 40 7.80 10.53 4.33
CA GLY A 40 7.76 11.39 5.52
C GLY A 40 7.97 12.87 5.20
N ASP A 41 8.82 13.54 5.94
CA ASP A 41 9.06 14.99 5.91
C ASP A 41 9.35 15.55 4.52
N ARG A 42 10.07 14.79 3.70
CA ARG A 42 10.35 15.19 2.32
C ARG A 42 9.08 15.44 1.49
N CYS A 43 7.97 14.80 1.82
CA CYS A 43 6.70 14.97 1.10
C CYS A 43 6.03 16.30 1.37
N TYR A 44 6.40 16.97 2.46
CA TYR A 44 5.87 18.28 2.88
C TYR A 44 6.73 19.45 2.37
N THR A 45 7.95 19.18 1.93
CA THR A 45 8.89 20.20 1.44
C THR A 45 8.82 20.35 -0.09
N ASP A 46 9.44 21.40 -0.63
CA ASP A 46 9.61 21.66 -2.08
C ASP A 46 10.43 20.58 -2.80
N LYS A 47 11.12 19.72 -2.03
CA LYS A 47 11.86 18.56 -2.55
C LYS A 47 10.94 17.41 -2.99
N CYS A 48 9.62 17.55 -2.82
CA CYS A 48 8.63 16.56 -3.27
C CYS A 48 8.63 16.43 -4.80
N SER A 49 8.66 15.19 -5.31
CA SER A 49 8.75 14.95 -6.74
C SER A 49 7.50 15.34 -7.53
N ILE A 50 6.33 15.41 -6.89
CA ILE A 50 5.10 15.88 -7.53
C ILE A 50 5.15 17.38 -7.77
N GLY A 51 5.64 18.17 -6.81
CA GLY A 51 5.82 19.62 -7.01
C GLY A 51 6.76 19.95 -8.16
N ARG A 52 7.78 19.11 -8.39
CA ARG A 52 8.77 19.31 -9.45
C ARG A 52 8.35 18.74 -10.81
N ARG A 53 7.63 17.64 -10.84
CA ARG A 53 7.27 16.88 -12.05
C ARG A 53 5.86 16.31 -11.89
N ASN A 54 4.86 17.06 -12.26
CA ASN A 54 3.45 16.71 -12.10
C ASN A 54 2.92 15.79 -13.23
N TYR A 55 3.73 14.85 -13.72
CA TYR A 55 3.33 13.89 -14.74
C TYR A 55 3.78 12.47 -14.40
N ALA A 56 3.11 11.49 -14.97
CA ALA A 56 3.42 10.08 -14.73
C ALA A 56 4.86 9.74 -15.14
N PRO A 57 5.53 8.78 -14.50
CA PRO A 57 6.86 8.35 -14.87
C PRO A 57 6.83 7.57 -16.20
N GLY A 58 7.93 7.65 -16.96
CA GLY A 58 8.12 6.97 -18.24
C GLY A 58 8.06 7.91 -19.42
N GLN A 59 8.41 7.39 -20.60
CA GLN A 59 8.48 8.14 -21.86
C GLN A 59 7.14 8.79 -22.25
N HIS A 60 6.03 8.07 -22.02
CA HIS A 60 4.69 8.54 -22.35
C HIS A 60 3.95 9.18 -21.16
N GLY A 61 4.69 9.62 -20.14
CA GLY A 61 4.10 10.18 -18.90
C GLY A 61 3.29 11.46 -19.11
N GLN A 62 3.55 12.20 -20.18
CA GLN A 62 2.87 13.46 -20.54
C GLN A 62 1.74 13.27 -21.56
N SER A 63 1.45 12.03 -21.96
CA SER A 63 0.37 11.81 -22.94
C SER A 63 -1.01 12.07 -22.32
N ASN A 64 -1.85 12.82 -23.04
CA ASN A 64 -3.21 13.19 -22.64
C ASN A 64 -4.26 12.13 -23.05
N LYS A 65 -3.93 10.83 -22.96
CA LYS A 65 -4.89 9.76 -23.26
C LYS A 65 -6.02 9.76 -22.23
N LYS A 66 -7.26 9.83 -22.71
CA LYS A 66 -8.45 9.68 -21.87
C LYS A 66 -8.46 8.29 -21.23
N LEU A 67 -8.65 8.24 -19.92
CA LEU A 67 -8.77 6.97 -19.19
C LEU A 67 -10.14 6.32 -19.48
N THR A 68 -10.13 5.01 -19.70
CA THR A 68 -11.35 4.20 -19.73
C THR A 68 -11.94 4.05 -18.32
N ASN A 69 -13.21 3.68 -18.20
CA ASN A 69 -13.84 3.43 -16.89
C ASN A 69 -13.07 2.38 -16.08
N TYR A 70 -12.63 1.29 -16.71
CA TYR A 70 -11.75 0.30 -16.09
C TYR A 70 -10.44 0.93 -15.60
N GLY A 71 -9.84 1.80 -16.42
CA GLY A 71 -8.60 2.49 -16.05
C GLY A 71 -8.77 3.38 -14.81
N ILE A 72 -9.91 4.07 -14.67
CA ILE A 72 -10.22 4.89 -13.50
C ILE A 72 -10.33 4.01 -12.25
N GLN A 73 -11.15 2.96 -12.31
CA GLN A 73 -11.33 2.01 -11.18
C GLN A 73 -10.01 1.35 -10.77
N LEU A 74 -9.19 0.94 -11.74
CA LEU A 74 -7.88 0.39 -11.49
C LEU A 74 -6.97 1.40 -10.77
N ARG A 75 -6.99 2.69 -11.16
CA ARG A 75 -6.19 3.73 -10.48
C ARG A 75 -6.63 3.93 -9.04
N GLU A 76 -7.93 3.97 -8.77
CA GLU A 76 -8.43 4.09 -7.41
C GLU A 76 -7.99 2.90 -6.53
N LYS A 77 -8.13 1.67 -7.00
CA LYS A 77 -7.62 0.48 -6.31
C LYS A 77 -6.10 0.59 -6.04
N GLN A 78 -5.31 0.94 -7.07
CA GLN A 78 -3.86 1.04 -6.95
C GLN A 78 -3.43 2.18 -6.00
N LYS A 79 -4.19 3.25 -5.93
CA LYS A 79 -3.96 4.37 -5.01
C LYS A 79 -4.05 3.90 -3.56
N VAL A 80 -5.15 3.23 -3.19
CA VAL A 80 -5.34 2.69 -1.83
C VAL A 80 -4.23 1.71 -1.48
N ARG A 81 -3.96 0.73 -2.35
CA ARG A 81 -2.92 -0.26 -2.14
C ARG A 81 -1.53 0.37 -1.87
N LYS A 82 -1.16 1.36 -2.68
CA LYS A 82 0.13 2.06 -2.56
C LYS A 82 0.19 2.94 -1.33
N TYR A 83 -0.91 3.55 -0.94
CA TYR A 83 -1.01 4.39 0.25
C TYR A 83 -0.69 3.60 1.52
N TYR A 84 -1.22 2.37 1.64
CA TYR A 84 -0.92 1.48 2.77
C TYR A 84 0.34 0.62 2.58
N GLY A 85 0.98 0.68 1.41
CA GLY A 85 2.20 -0.08 1.11
C GLY A 85 1.98 -1.60 1.02
N VAL A 86 0.78 -2.04 0.67
CA VAL A 86 0.39 -3.45 0.59
C VAL A 86 0.66 -4.00 -0.82
N LEU A 87 1.14 -5.24 -0.92
CA LEU A 87 1.30 -5.96 -2.19
C LEU A 87 -0.05 -6.50 -2.70
N GLU A 88 -0.12 -6.80 -4.00
CA GLU A 88 -1.37 -7.19 -4.66
C GLU A 88 -2.02 -8.44 -4.04
N GLY A 89 -1.24 -9.49 -3.79
CA GLY A 89 -1.76 -10.73 -3.18
C GLY A 89 -2.38 -10.46 -1.81
N GLN A 90 -1.67 -9.77 -0.93
CA GLN A 90 -2.16 -9.43 0.40
C GLN A 90 -3.38 -8.47 0.33
N PHE A 91 -3.40 -7.57 -0.63
CA PHE A 91 -4.57 -6.69 -0.83
C PHE A 91 -5.82 -7.48 -1.25
N ALA A 92 -5.66 -8.48 -2.13
CA ALA A 92 -6.74 -9.38 -2.52
C ALA A 92 -7.27 -10.20 -1.33
N GLU A 93 -6.39 -10.66 -0.42
CA GLU A 93 -6.80 -11.34 0.81
C GLU A 93 -7.62 -10.43 1.73
N TYR A 94 -7.21 -9.17 1.92
CA TYR A 94 -8.00 -8.19 2.67
C TYR A 94 -9.36 -7.91 2.03
N TYR A 95 -9.41 -7.83 0.70
CA TYR A 95 -10.67 -7.68 -0.01
C TYR A 95 -11.61 -8.87 0.22
N ASN A 96 -11.09 -10.11 0.11
CA ASN A 96 -11.86 -11.33 0.35
C ASN A 96 -12.35 -11.44 1.80
N MET A 97 -11.57 -10.96 2.77
CA MET A 97 -12.00 -10.87 4.17
C MET A 97 -13.11 -9.82 4.34
N ALA A 98 -12.94 -8.65 3.76
CA ALA A 98 -13.91 -7.56 3.84
C ALA A 98 -15.25 -7.92 3.21
N ASP A 99 -15.23 -8.69 2.13
CA ASP A 99 -16.44 -9.14 1.42
C ASP A 99 -17.28 -10.13 2.25
N LYS A 100 -16.62 -10.93 3.09
CA LYS A 100 -17.28 -11.86 4.02
C LYS A 100 -17.85 -11.20 5.28
N MET A 101 -17.46 -9.95 5.55
CA MET A 101 -17.94 -9.22 6.72
C MET A 101 -19.29 -8.57 6.44
N ALA A 102 -20.16 -8.51 7.46
CA ALA A 102 -21.42 -7.79 7.37
C ALA A 102 -21.19 -6.28 7.12
N GLY A 103 -21.99 -5.67 6.26
CA GLY A 103 -21.93 -4.25 5.93
C GLY A 103 -21.35 -3.97 4.54
N LYS A 104 -20.90 -2.73 4.33
CA LYS A 104 -20.33 -2.32 3.03
C LYS A 104 -18.88 -2.81 2.89
N THR A 105 -18.60 -3.60 1.87
CA THR A 105 -17.27 -4.16 1.59
C THR A 105 -16.17 -3.12 1.55
N GLY A 106 -16.43 -1.93 0.98
CA GLY A 106 -15.45 -0.84 0.92
C GLY A 106 -15.06 -0.31 2.30
N ASP A 107 -16.03 -0.07 3.18
CA ASP A 107 -15.79 0.40 4.55
C ASP A 107 -15.06 -0.67 5.38
N ASN A 108 -15.46 -1.93 5.23
CA ASN A 108 -14.78 -3.06 5.88
C ASN A 108 -13.32 -3.19 5.43
N LEU A 109 -13.06 -3.04 4.12
CA LEU A 109 -11.70 -3.06 3.57
C LEU A 109 -10.83 -1.94 4.16
N LEU A 110 -11.34 -0.72 4.19
CA LEU A 110 -10.61 0.41 4.78
C LEU A 110 -10.36 0.19 6.27
N LYS A 111 -11.34 -0.34 7.01
CA LYS A 111 -11.19 -0.69 8.43
C LYS A 111 -10.08 -1.73 8.63
N LEU A 112 -10.05 -2.79 7.84
CA LEU A 112 -9.00 -3.81 7.91
C LEU A 112 -7.61 -3.22 7.60
N LEU A 113 -7.50 -2.33 6.62
CA LEU A 113 -6.24 -1.67 6.27
C LEU A 113 -5.78 -0.68 7.37
N GLU A 114 -6.70 0.04 8.01
CA GLU A 114 -6.37 0.96 9.13
C GLU A 114 -5.96 0.20 10.39
N LEU A 115 -6.51 -0.98 10.66
CA LEU A 115 -6.17 -1.83 11.80
C LEU A 115 -4.80 -2.53 11.69
N ARG A 116 -4.11 -2.40 10.56
CA ARG A 116 -2.76 -2.96 10.43
C ARG A 116 -1.81 -2.35 11.44
N PHE A 117 -1.03 -3.16 12.12
CA PHE A 117 -0.11 -2.70 13.16
C PHE A 117 0.91 -1.67 12.67
N ASP A 118 1.46 -1.86 11.47
CA ASP A 118 2.36 -0.90 10.84
C ASP A 118 1.69 0.48 10.60
N ASN A 119 0.41 0.47 10.23
CA ASN A 119 -0.35 1.71 10.05
C ASN A 119 -0.71 2.35 11.39
N VAL A 120 -1.04 1.57 12.41
CA VAL A 120 -1.31 2.07 13.78
C VAL A 120 -0.06 2.81 14.32
N ILE A 121 1.13 2.21 14.22
CA ILE A 121 2.40 2.83 14.63
C ILE A 121 2.63 4.17 13.89
N TYR A 122 2.37 4.21 12.59
CA TYR A 122 2.43 5.45 11.81
C TYR A 122 1.41 6.50 12.29
N ARG A 123 0.16 6.10 12.56
CA ARG A 123 -0.90 7.00 13.04
C ARG A 123 -0.63 7.57 14.44
N LEU A 124 0.02 6.78 15.29
CA LEU A 124 0.47 7.22 16.61
C LEU A 124 1.68 8.18 16.56
N GLY A 125 2.29 8.38 15.38
CA GLY A 125 3.39 9.32 15.22
C GLY A 125 4.78 8.75 15.56
N PHE A 126 4.91 7.45 15.82
CA PHE A 126 6.23 6.81 16.08
C PHE A 126 7.13 6.68 14.84
N ALA A 127 6.59 6.94 13.66
CA ALA A 127 7.34 6.92 12.41
C ALA A 127 6.89 8.05 11.49
N SER A 128 7.81 8.63 10.73
CA SER A 128 7.53 9.72 9.79
C SER A 128 6.77 9.25 8.54
N SER A 129 6.79 7.95 8.27
CA SER A 129 6.13 7.34 7.11
C SER A 129 5.71 5.89 7.36
N ARG A 130 4.69 5.41 6.63
CA ARG A 130 4.26 4.00 6.68
C ARG A 130 5.36 2.99 6.32
N PRO A 131 6.21 3.21 5.31
CA PRO A 131 7.35 2.34 5.04
C PRO A 131 8.34 2.23 6.20
N GLU A 132 8.57 3.32 6.92
CA GLU A 132 9.41 3.35 8.12
C GLU A 132 8.75 2.58 9.27
N ALA A 133 7.47 2.88 9.56
CA ALA A 133 6.70 2.15 10.57
C ALA A 133 6.76 0.63 10.34
N ARG A 134 6.58 0.20 9.09
CA ARG A 134 6.68 -1.21 8.73
C ARG A 134 8.08 -1.78 8.99
N GLN A 135 9.13 -1.01 8.72
CA GLN A 135 10.50 -1.44 9.00
C GLN A 135 10.72 -1.64 10.50
N LEU A 136 10.28 -0.69 11.32
CA LEU A 136 10.38 -0.76 12.77
C LEU A 136 9.61 -1.97 13.34
N VAL A 137 8.40 -2.23 12.84
CA VAL A 137 7.60 -3.41 13.24
C VAL A 137 8.30 -4.72 12.87
N VAL A 138 8.81 -4.83 11.64
CA VAL A 138 9.49 -6.06 11.16
C VAL A 138 10.79 -6.32 11.93
N HIS A 139 11.48 -5.25 12.35
CA HIS A 139 12.70 -5.37 13.17
C HIS A 139 12.42 -5.61 14.67
N GLY A 140 11.15 -5.70 15.07
CA GLY A 140 10.79 -6.06 16.45
C GLY A 140 10.97 -4.93 17.46
N HIS A 141 10.96 -3.65 17.02
CA HIS A 141 11.05 -2.51 17.94
C HIS A 141 9.77 -2.24 18.74
N PHE A 142 8.68 -2.93 18.41
CA PHE A 142 7.40 -2.79 19.09
C PHE A 142 6.85 -4.17 19.45
N THR A 143 6.34 -4.28 20.67
CA THR A 143 5.59 -5.42 21.15
C THR A 143 4.16 -5.00 21.48
N VAL A 144 3.24 -5.94 21.49
CA VAL A 144 1.85 -5.74 21.88
C VAL A 144 1.58 -6.64 23.09
N ASN A 145 1.18 -6.02 24.22
CA ASN A 145 0.90 -6.72 25.48
C ASN A 145 2.11 -7.50 26.05
N GLY A 146 3.29 -6.99 25.84
CA GLY A 146 4.55 -7.58 26.35
C GLY A 146 5.24 -8.35 25.25
#